data_e0060d0af416911246c36fb29a1f00df
#
_entry.id   e0060d0af416911246c36fb29a1f00df
#
_cell.length_a   1.000
_cell.length_b   1.000
_cell.length_c   1.000
_cell.angle_alpha   90.00
_cell.angle_beta   90.00
_cell.angle_gamma   90.00
#
_symmetry.space_group_name_H-M   'P 1'
#
loop_
_entity.id
_entity.type
_entity.pdbx_description
1 polymer ?
#
loop_
_entity_poly.entity_id
_entity_poly.type
_entity_poly.pdbx_seq_one_letter_code
_entity_poly.pdbx_strand_id
1 'polypeptide(L)'
;ISPILVNFNFCVPPNQQKSITSSYTVPLFAPSLSMYGVFPHMHLIGKSMSTYAVLPNNDTAKLINIPDWDFEWQGSYSFPKMLKIPSATKIVGTATYDNTAGNPHNPNTPPQTICAGLNTTDEMFVIYYLYTLYQNGDENLNLDSLMQSGMTNVSDLHIEANLALSIFPNPSDGRCNIDLSLFNGNELTVSLFDLSGKEIKQVEVLKSVVEPFSFEINNRTSAVYIVKVS
;
A
#
# COMPACT_ATOMS: atom_id res chain seq x y z
N ILE A 1 -12.69 -2.34 2.12
CA ILE A 1 -11.97 -2.13 3.39
C ILE A 1 -13.00 -1.74 4.42
N SER A 2 -13.05 -2.42 5.55
CA SER A 2 -13.91 -2.05 6.67
C SER A 2 -13.16 -2.29 7.97
N PRO A 3 -13.23 -1.37 8.96
CA PRO A 3 -12.76 -1.66 10.30
C PRO A 3 -13.68 -2.71 10.91
N ILE A 4 -13.18 -3.93 11.12
CA ILE A 4 -13.96 -4.99 11.79
C ILE A 4 -13.70 -4.97 13.29
N LEU A 5 -12.47 -4.70 13.73
CA LEU A 5 -12.14 -4.56 15.12
C LEU A 5 -11.76 -3.12 15.45
N VAL A 6 -12.58 -2.50 16.26
CA VAL A 6 -12.40 -1.13 16.79
C VAL A 6 -12.73 -1.13 18.28
N ASN A 7 -11.89 -0.50 19.08
CA ASN A 7 -12.22 -0.27 20.48
C ASN A 7 -11.76 1.14 20.89
N PHE A 8 -12.70 1.99 21.24
CA PHE A 8 -12.47 3.34 21.76
C PHE A 8 -12.83 3.48 23.24
N ASN A 9 -13.08 2.37 23.93
CA ASN A 9 -13.49 2.40 25.34
C ASN A 9 -12.40 1.80 26.23
N PHE A 10 -11.21 2.43 26.22
CA PHE A 10 -10.13 2.07 27.12
C PHE A 10 -9.23 3.24 27.47
N CYS A 11 -8.56 3.14 28.60
CA CYS A 11 -7.45 4.00 29.00
C CYS A 11 -6.31 3.12 29.51
N VAL A 12 -5.10 3.61 29.34
CA VAL A 12 -3.87 3.03 29.87
C VAL A 12 -3.34 3.94 30.98
N PRO A 13 -3.37 3.53 32.25
CA PRO A 13 -2.87 4.34 33.36
C PRO A 13 -1.37 4.59 33.25
N PRO A 14 -0.83 5.63 33.92
CA PRO A 14 0.60 5.91 33.91
C PRO A 14 1.39 4.77 34.55
N ASN A 15 2.61 4.56 34.04
CA ASN A 15 3.56 3.54 34.49
C ASN A 15 3.03 2.09 34.42
N GLN A 16 2.15 1.82 33.44
CA GLN A 16 1.60 0.48 33.23
C GLN A 16 1.72 0.06 31.78
N GLN A 17 1.89 -1.25 31.58
CA GLN A 17 1.59 -1.92 30.33
C GLN A 17 0.19 -2.53 30.43
N LYS A 18 -0.59 -2.44 29.35
CA LYS A 18 -1.97 -2.94 29.32
C LYS A 18 -2.28 -3.61 27.99
N SER A 19 -2.84 -4.81 28.05
CA SER A 19 -3.36 -5.50 26.88
C SER A 19 -4.87 -5.34 26.80
N ILE A 20 -5.35 -5.01 25.62
CA ILE A 20 -6.77 -4.83 25.28
C ILE A 20 -7.11 -5.87 24.22
N THR A 21 -8.19 -6.61 24.44
CA THR A 21 -8.71 -7.58 23.48
C THR A 21 -10.09 -7.14 22.99
N SER A 22 -10.31 -7.24 21.70
CA SER A 22 -11.61 -7.01 21.08
C SER A 22 -11.95 -8.17 20.14
N SER A 23 -13.22 -8.40 19.89
CA SER A 23 -13.65 -9.46 18.99
C SER A 23 -14.91 -9.07 18.22
N TYR A 24 -15.03 -9.62 17.01
CA TYR A 24 -16.19 -9.48 16.16
C TYR A 24 -16.58 -10.86 15.63
N THR A 25 -17.86 -11.18 15.65
CA THR A 25 -18.37 -12.43 15.06
C THR A 25 -19.13 -12.09 13.78
N VAL A 26 -18.71 -12.73 12.67
CA VAL A 26 -19.39 -12.60 11.38
C VAL A 26 -20.82 -13.10 11.53
N PRO A 27 -21.85 -12.31 11.19
CA PRO A 27 -23.24 -12.72 11.36
C PRO A 27 -23.58 -14.01 10.61
N LEU A 28 -24.48 -14.83 11.17
CA LEU A 28 -24.89 -16.10 10.59
C LEU A 28 -25.52 -15.97 9.20
N PHE A 29 -26.16 -14.85 8.93
CA PHE A 29 -26.80 -14.55 7.65
C PHE A 29 -25.87 -13.86 6.64
N ALA A 30 -24.65 -13.51 7.06
CA ALA A 30 -23.69 -12.90 6.15
C ALA A 30 -23.12 -13.94 5.15
N PRO A 31 -22.87 -13.55 3.91
CA PRO A 31 -22.15 -14.42 2.99
C PRO A 31 -20.73 -14.67 3.49
N SER A 32 -20.12 -15.77 3.08
CA SER A 32 -18.70 -16.01 3.29
C SER A 32 -17.86 -14.91 2.62
N LEU A 33 -16.73 -14.59 3.21
CA LEU A 33 -15.81 -13.58 2.69
C LEU A 33 -14.49 -14.25 2.28
N SER A 34 -13.82 -13.66 1.30
CA SER A 34 -12.43 -13.94 0.94
C SER A 34 -11.56 -12.80 1.48
N MET A 35 -10.88 -13.06 2.58
CA MET A 35 -9.99 -12.08 3.21
C MET A 35 -8.59 -12.21 2.60
N TYR A 36 -8.03 -11.09 2.15
CA TYR A 36 -6.74 -11.06 1.46
C TYR A 36 -5.70 -10.17 2.12
N GLY A 37 -6.04 -9.48 3.21
CA GLY A 37 -5.07 -8.66 3.93
C GLY A 37 -5.63 -8.01 5.18
N VAL A 38 -4.75 -7.34 5.89
CA VAL A 38 -5.04 -6.65 7.15
C VAL A 38 -4.22 -5.36 7.24
N PHE A 39 -4.81 -4.33 7.84
CA PHE A 39 -4.15 -3.07 8.16
C PHE A 39 -4.40 -2.74 9.64
N PRO A 40 -3.44 -3.04 10.53
CA PRO A 40 -3.50 -2.70 11.95
C PRO A 40 -3.13 -1.24 12.17
N HIS A 41 -3.70 -0.62 13.23
CA HIS A 41 -3.42 0.76 13.59
C HIS A 41 -3.46 0.97 15.09
N MET A 42 -2.38 1.52 15.63
CA MET A 42 -2.20 2.04 16.99
C MET A 42 -1.40 3.34 16.93
N HIS A 43 -1.35 4.07 18.05
CA HIS A 43 -0.55 5.28 18.17
C HIS A 43 0.77 5.03 18.92
N LEU A 44 1.30 6.11 19.57
CA LEU A 44 2.67 6.19 20.07
C LEU A 44 3.04 5.18 21.16
N ILE A 45 2.10 4.84 22.06
CA ILE A 45 2.41 3.88 23.13
C ILE A 45 2.04 2.43 22.79
N GLY A 46 1.67 2.17 21.52
CA GLY A 46 1.51 0.82 21.03
C GLY A 46 2.81 0.02 21.18
N LYS A 47 2.70 -1.25 21.60
CA LYS A 47 3.82 -2.15 21.81
C LYS A 47 3.76 -3.40 20.96
N SER A 48 2.59 -4.01 20.84
CA SER A 48 2.38 -5.19 20.01
C SER A 48 0.93 -5.31 19.59
N MET A 49 0.68 -5.94 18.44
CA MET A 49 -0.67 -6.25 17.99
C MET A 49 -0.73 -7.61 17.31
N SER A 50 -1.76 -8.39 17.62
CA SER A 50 -2.02 -9.67 16.98
C SER A 50 -3.49 -9.87 16.70
N THR A 51 -3.83 -10.60 15.64
CA THR A 51 -5.21 -11.00 15.35
C THR A 51 -5.27 -12.38 14.73
N TYR A 52 -6.35 -13.10 15.02
CA TYR A 52 -6.65 -14.41 14.49
C TYR A 52 -8.14 -14.61 14.32
N ALA A 53 -8.52 -15.54 13.48
CA ALA A 53 -9.90 -15.97 13.28
C ALA A 53 -10.12 -17.36 13.89
N VAL A 54 -11.24 -17.54 14.59
CA VAL A 54 -11.76 -18.84 15.03
C VAL A 54 -12.90 -19.22 14.10
N LEU A 55 -12.69 -20.24 13.32
CA LEU A 55 -13.67 -20.73 12.35
C LEU A 55 -14.80 -21.51 13.02
N PRO A 56 -15.95 -21.75 12.35
CA PRO A 56 -17.07 -22.48 12.94
C PRO A 56 -16.76 -23.92 13.37
N ASN A 57 -15.73 -24.52 12.80
CA ASN A 57 -15.23 -25.88 13.17
C ASN A 57 -14.22 -25.83 14.32
N ASN A 58 -14.02 -24.67 14.97
CA ASN A 58 -13.04 -24.38 16.00
C ASN A 58 -11.56 -24.37 15.54
N ASP A 59 -11.28 -24.48 14.26
CA ASP A 59 -9.94 -24.23 13.75
C ASP A 59 -9.59 -22.74 13.88
N THR A 60 -8.30 -22.46 14.00
CA THR A 60 -7.80 -21.08 14.09
C THR A 60 -6.92 -20.74 12.91
N ALA A 61 -7.15 -19.55 12.32
CA ALA A 61 -6.29 -18.96 11.31
C ALA A 61 -5.62 -17.72 11.88
N LYS A 62 -4.28 -17.71 11.92
CA LYS A 62 -3.51 -16.50 12.26
C LYS A 62 -3.63 -15.50 11.12
N LEU A 63 -3.94 -14.24 11.44
CA LEU A 63 -4.09 -13.18 10.46
C LEU A 63 -2.86 -12.27 10.44
N ILE A 64 -2.44 -11.78 11.62
CA ILE A 64 -1.17 -11.04 11.77
C ILE A 64 -0.64 -11.17 13.19
N ASN A 65 0.68 -11.05 13.33
CA ASN A 65 1.35 -10.89 14.61
C ASN A 65 2.51 -9.90 14.46
N ILE A 66 2.38 -8.75 15.10
CA ILE A 66 3.40 -7.70 15.21
C ILE A 66 3.87 -7.69 16.66
N PRO A 67 5.00 -8.34 16.99
CA PRO A 67 5.49 -8.43 18.36
C PRO A 67 6.14 -7.13 18.87
N ASP A 68 6.60 -6.29 17.95
CA ASP A 68 7.23 -5.00 18.21
C ASP A 68 6.62 -3.96 17.27
N TRP A 69 5.78 -3.10 17.83
CA TRP A 69 5.04 -2.08 17.08
C TRP A 69 5.91 -0.86 16.85
N ASP A 70 5.96 -0.41 15.61
CA ASP A 70 6.56 0.87 15.23
C ASP A 70 5.45 1.78 14.66
N PHE A 71 5.22 2.92 15.32
CA PHE A 71 4.23 3.90 14.90
C PHE A 71 4.53 4.48 13.52
N GLU A 72 5.80 4.62 13.15
CA GLU A 72 6.20 5.18 11.85
C GLU A 72 6.15 4.13 10.73
N TRP A 73 6.05 2.84 11.08
CA TRP A 73 5.99 1.74 10.14
C TRP A 73 4.61 1.06 10.12
N GLN A 74 3.60 1.82 9.68
CA GLN A 74 2.24 1.31 9.55
C GLN A 74 1.91 1.00 8.10
N GLY A 75 1.47 -0.21 7.82
CA GLY A 75 1.22 -0.66 6.46
C GLY A 75 0.10 -1.69 6.33
N SER A 76 -0.33 -1.90 5.09
CA SER A 76 -1.21 -3.01 4.73
C SER A 76 -0.39 -4.26 4.50
N TYR A 77 -0.82 -5.36 5.11
CA TYR A 77 -0.20 -6.67 5.00
C TYR A 77 -1.12 -7.58 4.20
N SER A 78 -0.66 -7.96 3.00
CA SER A 78 -1.37 -8.91 2.16
C SER A 78 -1.04 -10.35 2.57
N PHE A 79 -2.02 -11.24 2.46
CA PHE A 79 -1.78 -12.66 2.68
C PHE A 79 -1.26 -13.32 1.40
N PRO A 80 -0.43 -14.36 1.50
CA PRO A 80 0.03 -15.11 0.32
C PRO A 80 -1.12 -15.77 -0.45
N LYS A 81 -2.22 -16.09 0.25
CA LYS A 81 -3.44 -16.67 -0.31
C LYS A 81 -4.66 -16.02 0.35
N MET A 82 -5.77 -15.98 -0.37
CA MET A 82 -7.04 -15.57 0.23
C MET A 82 -7.50 -16.58 1.28
N LEU A 83 -7.99 -16.06 2.41
CA LEU A 83 -8.57 -16.87 3.47
C LEU A 83 -10.09 -16.83 3.39
N LYS A 84 -10.72 -18.01 3.29
CA LYS A 84 -12.17 -18.11 3.40
C LYS A 84 -12.60 -17.87 4.84
N ILE A 85 -13.43 -16.87 5.03
CA ILE A 85 -14.03 -16.50 6.33
C ILE A 85 -15.53 -16.77 6.26
N PRO A 86 -15.99 -17.93 6.73
CA PRO A 86 -17.42 -18.27 6.77
C PRO A 86 -18.21 -17.38 7.73
N SER A 87 -19.53 -17.38 7.61
CA SER A 87 -20.43 -16.89 8.67
C SER A 87 -20.12 -17.60 10.00
N ALA A 88 -20.46 -16.96 11.12
CA ALA A 88 -20.13 -17.40 12.48
C ALA A 88 -18.64 -17.44 12.83
N THR A 89 -17.72 -17.09 11.94
CA THR A 89 -16.30 -16.93 12.29
C THR A 89 -16.15 -15.80 13.31
N LYS A 90 -15.42 -16.07 14.40
CA LYS A 90 -15.06 -15.06 15.39
C LYS A 90 -13.66 -14.53 15.11
N ILE A 91 -13.53 -13.27 14.81
CA ILE A 91 -12.24 -12.57 14.65
C ILE A 91 -11.88 -11.95 15.99
N VAL A 92 -10.66 -12.20 16.46
CA VAL A 92 -10.17 -11.71 17.75
C VAL A 92 -8.87 -10.95 17.51
N GLY A 93 -8.76 -9.76 18.10
CA GLY A 93 -7.54 -8.94 18.07
C GLY A 93 -7.12 -8.57 19.49
N THR A 94 -5.82 -8.53 19.72
CA THR A 94 -5.22 -8.08 20.98
C THR A 94 -4.13 -7.08 20.68
N ALA A 95 -4.20 -5.93 21.33
CA ALA A 95 -3.18 -4.89 21.31
C ALA A 95 -2.60 -4.70 22.71
N THR A 96 -1.29 -4.54 22.81
CA THR A 96 -0.59 -4.21 24.06
C THR A 96 0.01 -2.83 23.94
N TYR A 97 -0.15 -2.04 24.99
CA TYR A 97 0.32 -0.67 25.12
C TYR A 97 1.30 -0.54 26.27
N ASP A 98 2.29 0.34 26.12
CA ASP A 98 3.31 0.61 27.13
C ASP A 98 3.31 2.09 27.52
N ASN A 99 2.56 2.45 28.56
CA ASN A 99 2.52 3.80 29.13
C ASN A 99 3.49 3.97 30.30
N THR A 100 4.71 3.43 30.17
CA THR A 100 5.75 3.57 31.20
C THR A 100 6.73 4.69 30.86
N ALA A 101 7.47 5.18 31.86
CA ALA A 101 8.57 6.12 31.67
C ALA A 101 9.75 5.53 30.87
N GLY A 102 9.81 4.20 30.76
CA GLY A 102 10.84 3.50 29.96
C GLY A 102 10.50 3.44 28.46
N ASN A 103 9.28 3.78 28.05
CA ASN A 103 8.91 3.85 26.65
C ASN A 103 9.40 5.19 26.05
N PRO A 104 10.35 5.18 25.09
CA PRO A 104 10.89 6.42 24.50
C PRO A 104 9.86 7.18 23.65
N HIS A 105 8.79 6.51 23.23
CA HIS A 105 7.70 7.10 22.43
C HIS A 105 6.54 7.61 23.27
N ASN A 106 6.64 7.56 24.61
CA ASN A 106 5.59 8.10 25.47
C ASN A 106 5.48 9.62 25.30
N PRO A 107 4.30 10.16 24.91
CA PRO A 107 4.15 11.60 24.68
C PRO A 107 4.20 12.43 25.97
N ASN A 108 4.17 11.80 27.15
CA ASN A 108 4.12 12.48 28.44
C ASN A 108 5.32 12.15 29.32
N THR A 109 5.97 13.18 29.89
CA THR A 109 7.06 13.05 30.87
C THR A 109 6.76 13.97 32.05
N PRO A 110 6.37 13.45 33.23
CA PRO A 110 6.14 12.03 33.53
C PRO A 110 4.90 11.44 32.84
N PRO A 111 4.80 10.11 32.73
CA PRO A 111 3.64 9.45 32.13
C PRO A 111 2.32 9.90 32.77
N GLN A 112 1.30 10.10 31.93
CA GLN A 112 -0.06 10.44 32.34
C GLN A 112 -1.02 9.40 31.77
N THR A 113 -2.26 9.35 32.28
CA THR A 113 -3.29 8.46 31.70
C THR A 113 -3.52 8.82 30.24
N ILE A 114 -3.41 7.84 29.35
CA ILE A 114 -3.72 7.96 27.92
C ILE A 114 -4.95 7.13 27.63
N CYS A 115 -5.99 7.78 27.12
CA CYS A 115 -7.23 7.13 26.71
C CYS A 115 -7.33 7.01 25.19
N ALA A 116 -8.27 6.20 24.72
CA ALA A 116 -8.59 6.12 23.31
C ALA A 116 -9.13 7.45 22.77
N GLY A 117 -8.62 7.87 21.61
CA GLY A 117 -8.98 9.13 20.95
C GLY A 117 -8.32 9.26 19.57
N LEU A 118 -8.56 10.42 18.93
CA LEU A 118 -8.16 10.65 17.53
C LEU A 118 -6.81 11.37 17.38
N ASN A 119 -6.29 11.97 18.45
CA ASN A 119 -4.99 12.65 18.38
C ASN A 119 -3.87 11.64 18.45
N THR A 120 -2.74 11.92 17.84
CA THR A 120 -1.55 11.05 17.86
C THR A 120 -1.06 10.77 19.31
N THR A 121 -1.30 11.70 20.23
CA THR A 121 -1.00 11.57 21.67
C THR A 121 -2.04 10.79 22.48
N ASP A 122 -3.22 10.55 21.92
CA ASP A 122 -4.19 9.58 22.42
C ASP A 122 -3.79 8.18 21.95
N GLU A 123 -4.62 7.16 22.14
CA GLU A 123 -4.40 5.85 21.60
C GLU A 123 -5.53 5.35 20.72
N MET A 124 -5.21 4.39 19.85
CA MET A 124 -6.19 3.69 19.03
C MET A 124 -6.00 2.18 19.11
N PHE A 125 -7.14 1.48 19.04
CA PHE A 125 -7.20 0.06 18.71
C PHE A 125 -8.10 -0.12 17.51
N VAL A 126 -7.50 -0.18 16.32
CA VAL A 126 -8.23 -0.37 15.06
C VAL A 126 -7.53 -1.42 14.21
N ILE A 127 -8.28 -2.36 13.68
CA ILE A 127 -7.80 -3.31 12.68
C ILE A 127 -8.78 -3.33 11.52
N TYR A 128 -8.29 -2.86 10.37
CA TYR A 128 -9.02 -2.97 9.10
C TYR A 128 -8.70 -4.30 8.44
N TYR A 129 -9.68 -4.89 7.80
CA TYR A 129 -9.51 -6.09 7.00
C TYR A 129 -9.85 -5.81 5.54
N LEU A 130 -9.05 -6.41 4.67
CA LEU A 130 -9.18 -6.33 3.23
C LEU A 130 -9.87 -7.61 2.77
N TYR A 131 -11.08 -7.51 2.24
CA TYR A 131 -11.86 -8.67 1.85
C TYR A 131 -12.80 -8.37 0.68
N THR A 132 -13.26 -9.42 0.04
CA THR A 132 -14.32 -9.45 -0.96
C THR A 132 -15.36 -10.52 -0.62
N LEU A 133 -16.45 -10.58 -1.35
CA LEU A 133 -17.37 -11.71 -1.26
C LEU A 133 -16.69 -12.98 -1.78
N TYR A 134 -16.82 -14.07 -1.02
CA TYR A 134 -16.21 -15.35 -1.38
C TYR A 134 -16.77 -15.88 -2.67
N GLN A 135 -15.89 -16.31 -3.55
CA GLN A 135 -16.18 -17.11 -4.72
C GLN A 135 -15.44 -18.45 -4.62
N ASN A 136 -16.07 -19.51 -5.16
CA ASN A 136 -15.48 -20.84 -5.09
C ASN A 136 -14.12 -20.88 -5.81
N GLY A 137 -13.08 -21.27 -5.09
CA GLY A 137 -11.71 -21.34 -5.59
C GLY A 137 -10.81 -20.17 -5.19
N ASP A 138 -11.34 -19.12 -4.54
CA ASP A 138 -10.53 -17.97 -4.09
C ASP A 138 -9.36 -18.39 -3.19
N GLU A 139 -9.57 -19.41 -2.35
CA GLU A 139 -8.54 -19.97 -1.47
C GLU A 139 -7.35 -20.62 -2.20
N ASN A 140 -7.50 -20.89 -3.50
CA ASN A 140 -6.46 -21.45 -4.35
C ASN A 140 -5.63 -20.34 -5.04
N LEU A 141 -6.10 -19.09 -5.01
CA LEU A 141 -5.40 -17.97 -5.61
C LEU A 141 -4.14 -17.64 -4.80
N ASN A 142 -2.98 -17.70 -5.46
CA ASN A 142 -1.72 -17.23 -4.91
C ASN A 142 -1.58 -15.74 -5.22
N LEU A 143 -1.78 -14.89 -4.21
CA LEU A 143 -1.76 -13.44 -4.37
C LEU A 143 -0.36 -12.92 -4.70
N ASP A 144 0.69 -13.52 -4.16
CA ASP A 144 2.08 -13.14 -4.47
C ASP A 144 2.37 -13.35 -5.95
N SER A 145 1.94 -14.48 -6.51
CA SER A 145 2.09 -14.76 -7.94
C SER A 145 1.26 -13.82 -8.82
N LEU A 146 0.04 -13.48 -8.39
CA LEU A 146 -0.80 -12.51 -9.10
C LEU A 146 -0.20 -11.11 -9.07
N MET A 147 0.31 -10.68 -7.92
CA MET A 147 0.98 -9.38 -7.81
C MET A 147 2.24 -9.34 -8.66
N GLN A 148 3.06 -10.40 -8.64
CA GLN A 148 4.25 -10.49 -9.48
C GLN A 148 3.89 -10.51 -10.96
N SER A 149 2.88 -11.30 -11.38
CA SER A 149 2.42 -11.34 -12.77
C SER A 149 1.78 -10.02 -13.21
N GLY A 150 1.05 -9.33 -12.33
CA GLY A 150 0.50 -8.00 -12.58
C GLY A 150 1.58 -6.90 -12.69
N MET A 151 2.68 -7.04 -11.97
CA MET A 151 3.86 -6.17 -12.12
C MET A 151 4.67 -6.49 -13.37
N THR A 152 4.55 -7.71 -13.92
CA THR A 152 5.21 -8.13 -15.14
C THR A 152 4.34 -7.97 -16.39
N ASN A 153 3.05 -7.65 -16.25
CA ASN A 153 2.17 -7.29 -17.38
C ASN A 153 2.34 -5.84 -17.87
N VAL A 154 3.54 -5.31 -17.77
CA VAL A 154 4.11 -4.46 -18.81
C VAL A 154 4.59 -5.34 -20.00
N SER A 155 4.22 -6.61 -20.04
CA SER A 155 4.71 -7.63 -20.99
C SER A 155 3.93 -7.71 -22.29
N ASP A 156 3.01 -6.81 -22.57
CA ASP A 156 2.54 -6.60 -23.96
C ASP A 156 3.21 -5.40 -24.64
N LEU A 157 4.09 -4.73 -23.93
CA LEU A 157 5.21 -4.10 -24.59
C LEU A 157 6.29 -5.18 -24.68
N HIS A 158 6.46 -5.82 -25.82
CA HIS A 158 7.74 -6.40 -26.26
C HIS A 158 8.76 -5.25 -26.31
N ILE A 159 9.09 -4.73 -25.13
CA ILE A 159 10.34 -4.00 -24.96
C ILE A 159 11.37 -5.12 -24.90
N GLU A 160 11.91 -5.48 -26.07
CA GLU A 160 13.21 -6.12 -26.08
C GLU A 160 14.06 -5.33 -25.09
N ALA A 161 14.77 -6.03 -24.20
CA ALA A 161 15.46 -5.46 -23.03
C ALA A 161 16.55 -4.41 -23.35
N ASN A 162 16.53 -3.84 -24.55
CA ASN A 162 17.44 -2.86 -25.11
C ASN A 162 16.75 -1.56 -25.56
N LEU A 163 15.43 -1.39 -25.41
CA LEU A 163 14.72 -0.15 -25.76
C LEU A 163 14.70 0.85 -24.60
N ALA A 164 15.86 1.15 -24.02
CA ALA A 164 15.99 2.28 -23.12
C ALA A 164 15.95 3.57 -23.93
N LEU A 165 14.85 4.30 -23.87
CA LEU A 165 14.75 5.64 -24.44
C LEU A 165 15.79 6.54 -23.77
N SER A 166 16.81 6.94 -24.52
CA SER A 166 17.86 7.82 -24.02
C SER A 166 17.46 9.28 -24.24
N ILE A 167 17.33 10.04 -23.13
CA ILE A 167 17.01 11.48 -23.15
C ILE A 167 18.15 12.22 -22.47
N PHE A 168 18.80 13.13 -23.22
CA PHE A 168 19.95 13.88 -22.71
C PHE A 168 20.01 15.33 -23.24
N PRO A 169 20.54 16.29 -22.44
CA PRO A 169 20.86 16.14 -21.01
C PRO A 169 19.60 15.99 -20.16
N ASN A 170 19.73 15.26 -19.04
CA ASN A 170 18.69 15.16 -18.04
C ASN A 170 19.36 15.23 -16.65
N PRO A 171 19.17 16.34 -15.88
CA PRO A 171 18.33 17.50 -16.16
C PRO A 171 18.73 18.31 -17.36
N SER A 172 17.75 19.00 -18.00
CA SER A 172 17.98 19.86 -19.14
C SER A 172 17.70 21.35 -18.80
N ASP A 173 18.25 22.25 -19.59
CA ASP A 173 17.96 23.68 -19.55
C ASP A 173 16.72 24.07 -20.38
N GLY A 174 15.92 23.09 -20.79
CA GLY A 174 14.71 23.22 -21.62
C GLY A 174 14.91 22.74 -23.05
N ARG A 175 16.13 22.29 -23.42
CA ARG A 175 16.40 21.56 -24.65
C ARG A 175 16.92 20.18 -24.28
N CYS A 176 16.32 19.14 -24.84
CA CYS A 176 16.79 17.75 -24.72
C CYS A 176 16.83 17.07 -26.07
N ASN A 177 17.65 16.06 -26.17
CA ASN A 177 17.73 15.17 -27.33
C ASN A 177 17.18 13.80 -26.93
N ILE A 178 16.50 13.16 -27.86
CA ILE A 178 15.93 11.83 -27.68
C ILE A 178 16.59 10.94 -28.72
N ASP A 179 17.23 9.86 -28.28
CA ASP A 179 17.77 8.86 -29.18
C ASP A 179 16.62 7.95 -29.66
N LEU A 180 16.27 8.09 -30.94
CA LEU A 180 15.23 7.33 -31.60
C LEU A 180 15.79 6.24 -32.51
N SER A 181 17.11 5.96 -32.47
CA SER A 181 17.80 5.01 -33.34
C SER A 181 17.21 3.59 -33.30
N LEU A 182 16.61 3.22 -32.16
CA LEU A 182 15.99 1.90 -31.99
C LEU A 182 14.61 1.77 -32.68
N PHE A 183 14.01 2.89 -33.12
CA PHE A 183 12.69 2.93 -33.74
C PHE A 183 12.76 3.05 -35.28
N ASN A 184 13.86 2.69 -35.89
CA ASN A 184 14.09 2.84 -37.32
C ASN A 184 13.00 2.19 -38.19
N GLY A 185 12.47 2.99 -39.14
CA GLY A 185 11.55 2.53 -40.17
C GLY A 185 10.06 2.80 -39.87
N ASN A 186 9.68 3.34 -38.71
CA ASN A 186 8.31 3.65 -38.34
C ASN A 186 8.07 5.17 -38.34
N GLU A 187 6.82 5.57 -38.54
CA GLU A 187 6.36 6.91 -38.21
C GLU A 187 6.20 6.97 -36.69
N LEU A 188 6.81 7.94 -36.04
CA LEU A 188 6.81 8.08 -34.60
C LEU A 188 6.13 9.38 -34.18
N THR A 189 5.42 9.33 -33.08
CA THR A 189 4.90 10.50 -32.41
C THR A 189 5.63 10.66 -31.07
N VAL A 190 6.26 11.83 -30.88
CA VAL A 190 6.88 12.21 -29.61
C VAL A 190 5.95 13.19 -28.92
N SER A 191 5.41 12.80 -27.76
CA SER A 191 4.52 13.61 -26.94
C SER A 191 5.16 13.93 -25.59
N LEU A 192 4.97 15.16 -25.13
CA LEU A 192 5.42 15.66 -23.84
C LEU A 192 4.20 15.93 -22.95
N PHE A 193 4.24 15.39 -21.73
CA PHE A 193 3.19 15.56 -20.72
C PHE A 193 3.76 16.18 -19.45
N ASP A 194 2.95 16.95 -18.72
CA ASP A 194 3.23 17.29 -17.34
C ASP A 194 2.85 16.15 -16.38
N LEU A 195 3.18 16.31 -15.09
CA LEU A 195 2.87 15.30 -14.07
C LEU A 195 1.37 15.10 -13.82
N SER A 196 0.51 16.01 -14.29
CA SER A 196 -0.93 15.84 -14.24
C SER A 196 -1.49 14.99 -15.40
N GLY A 197 -0.63 14.59 -16.34
CA GLY A 197 -1.01 13.87 -17.55
C GLY A 197 -1.54 14.78 -18.66
N LYS A 198 -1.42 16.11 -18.52
CA LYS A 198 -1.80 17.04 -19.57
C LYS A 198 -0.71 17.08 -20.65
N GLU A 199 -1.11 16.86 -21.89
CA GLU A 199 -0.22 17.01 -23.04
C GLU A 199 0.16 18.48 -23.26
N ILE A 200 1.47 18.73 -23.30
CA ILE A 200 2.06 20.06 -23.49
C ILE A 200 2.46 20.26 -24.94
N LYS A 201 3.01 19.23 -25.57
CA LYS A 201 3.54 19.29 -26.92
C LYS A 201 3.52 17.91 -27.56
N GLN A 202 3.18 17.88 -28.83
CA GLN A 202 3.27 16.70 -29.68
C GLN A 202 4.01 17.04 -30.96
N VAL A 203 4.88 16.17 -31.41
CA VAL A 203 5.64 16.32 -32.66
C VAL A 203 5.62 14.98 -33.40
N GLU A 204 5.20 15.01 -34.66
CA GLU A 204 5.36 13.86 -35.55
C GLU A 204 6.77 13.83 -36.12
N VAL A 205 7.41 12.67 -36.03
CA VAL A 205 8.76 12.45 -36.53
C VAL A 205 8.65 11.51 -37.74
N LEU A 206 8.88 12.05 -38.92
CA LEU A 206 8.84 11.29 -40.17
C LEU A 206 10.14 10.46 -40.36
N LYS A 207 9.98 9.29 -40.93
CA LYS A 207 10.97 8.22 -41.23
C LYS A 207 12.43 8.63 -41.35
N SER A 208 13.30 7.83 -40.71
CA SER A 208 14.76 7.87 -40.85
C SER A 208 15.47 8.95 -40.04
N VAL A 209 15.41 8.85 -38.71
CA VAL A 209 16.23 9.70 -37.84
C VAL A 209 17.54 8.95 -37.55
N VAL A 210 18.61 9.33 -38.25
CA VAL A 210 19.99 8.84 -38.00
C VAL A 210 20.64 9.62 -36.86
N GLU A 211 20.06 10.78 -36.48
CA GLU A 211 20.58 11.65 -35.43
C GLU A 211 19.57 11.80 -34.29
N PRO A 212 20.02 12.12 -33.06
CA PRO A 212 19.11 12.35 -31.95
C PRO A 212 18.11 13.46 -32.27
N PHE A 213 16.83 13.20 -32.00
CA PHE A 213 15.74 14.15 -32.21
C PHE A 213 15.78 15.23 -31.15
N SER A 214 15.98 16.49 -31.55
CA SER A 214 16.01 17.66 -30.64
C SER A 214 14.60 18.12 -30.29
N PHE A 215 14.35 18.27 -29.01
CA PHE A 215 13.06 18.68 -28.47
C PHE A 215 13.24 19.90 -27.56
N GLU A 216 12.46 20.96 -27.78
CA GLU A 216 12.56 22.20 -27.01
C GLU A 216 11.26 22.45 -26.24
N ILE A 217 11.39 22.69 -24.94
CA ILE A 217 10.30 23.05 -24.03
C ILE A 217 10.27 24.56 -23.88
N ASN A 218 9.30 25.20 -24.51
CA ASN A 218 9.08 26.64 -24.39
C ASN A 218 8.23 26.95 -23.13
N ASN A 219 8.45 28.11 -22.49
CA ASN A 219 7.78 28.51 -21.22
C ASN A 219 8.16 27.67 -20.00
N ARG A 220 9.39 27.79 -19.58
CA ARG A 220 10.02 27.01 -18.51
C ARG A 220 9.46 27.33 -17.12
N THR A 221 8.79 26.36 -16.51
CA THR A 221 8.80 26.18 -15.07
C THR A 221 9.74 25.02 -14.77
N SER A 222 10.62 25.12 -13.75
CA SER A 222 11.38 23.94 -13.30
C SER A 222 10.40 22.86 -12.86
N ALA A 223 10.31 21.79 -13.65
CA ALA A 223 9.35 20.72 -13.45
C ALA A 223 9.88 19.39 -14.02
N VAL A 224 9.23 18.31 -13.63
CA VAL A 224 9.43 17.00 -14.24
C VAL A 224 8.39 16.83 -15.34
N TYR A 225 8.84 16.33 -16.48
CA TYR A 225 7.98 16.05 -17.63
C TYR A 225 8.10 14.58 -18.03
N ILE A 226 7.06 14.04 -18.64
CA ILE A 226 7.01 12.67 -19.15
C ILE A 226 7.07 12.75 -20.66
N VAL A 227 8.02 12.04 -21.26
CA VAL A 227 8.14 11.89 -22.72
C VAL A 227 7.58 10.52 -23.10
N LYS A 228 6.66 10.50 -24.03
CA LYS A 228 6.09 9.30 -24.64
C LYS A 228 6.49 9.26 -26.12
N VAL A 229 6.97 8.11 -26.59
CA VAL A 229 7.19 7.79 -28.00
C VAL A 229 6.24 6.66 -28.36
N SER A 230 5.47 6.86 -29.41
CA SER A 230 4.46 5.90 -29.87
C SER A 230 4.45 5.78 -31.39
#